data_b83cf8e318d2b66032f7fa07887e44f0
#
_entry.id   b83cf8e318d2b66032f7fa07887e44f0
#
_cell.length_a   1.000
_cell.length_b   1.000
_cell.length_c   1.000
_cell.angle_alpha   90.00
_cell.angle_beta   90.00
_cell.angle_gamma   90.00
#
_symmetry.space_group_name_H-M   'P 1'
#
loop_
_entity.id
_entity.type
_entity.pdbx_description
1 polymer ?
#
loop_
_entity_poly.entity_id
_entity_poly.type
_entity_poly.pdbx_seq_one_letter_code
_entity_poly.pdbx_strand_id
1 'polypeptide(L)'
;SDIGILVNDCCDRYPMADVEPILDNIKKTGFHYATLAGLTVSVWDAVIPPHKPQLLQEAQDRVDQINEYYEDGFLSERERHVEVVNAWTECTDLLGSEMLTGFAENNPIYMMADSGARGSKTQLRQLAGMRGLMADMSGETIDLPIKANFREGLEPLEYFISTYGARKGLVDTASHTSDSGYLTRRLVDVAQDVIVREEDCGTDEAVTYPLIKPGQTSVDTDLIGRCTLEDVCDPNTGEVLIPAGGYVESKQDLERLVEHGLAKVQLRALLTCKSKYGVCQKCYGWDLSTRRPVNIGTAVGIIAAQSIGEPGTQLTMRTIHSGGVAGADDITQGLPTVARMFDVVGNVNEKILGREADLAPVSGVLHITPETTEYLLRIVDADDASRVIEEWRVPASVRFMPGIEDGVVVRAGDQITRGFVNFRMLR
;
A
#
# COMPACT_ATOMS: atom_id res chain seq x y z
N SER A 1 17.51 2.26 -0.37
CA SER A 1 18.78 2.34 -1.14
C SER A 1 19.88 2.93 -0.27
N ASP A 2 21.13 2.61 -0.54
CA ASP A 2 22.30 3.03 0.24
C ASP A 2 22.44 4.55 0.27
N ILE A 3 22.09 5.23 -0.82
CA ILE A 3 22.04 6.69 -0.88
C ILE A 3 21.02 7.25 0.13
N GLY A 4 19.86 6.60 0.28
CA GLY A 4 18.87 7.02 1.28
C GLY A 4 19.39 6.89 2.71
N ILE A 5 20.13 5.82 3.02
CA ILE A 5 20.79 5.62 4.33
C ILE A 5 21.83 6.71 4.55
N LEU A 6 22.67 6.98 3.55
CA LEU A 6 23.69 8.05 3.61
C LEU A 6 23.07 9.43 3.84
N VAL A 7 22.00 9.76 3.13
CA VAL A 7 21.28 11.04 3.28
C VAL A 7 20.70 11.18 4.69
N ASN A 8 20.07 10.13 5.22
CA ASN A 8 19.53 10.14 6.58
C ASN A 8 20.65 10.33 7.61
N ASP A 9 21.76 9.61 7.48
CA ASP A 9 22.91 9.75 8.39
C ASP A 9 23.53 11.17 8.32
N CYS A 10 23.61 11.76 7.13
CA CYS A 10 24.02 13.16 6.98
C CYS A 10 23.04 14.12 7.68
N CYS A 11 21.73 13.92 7.53
CA CYS A 11 20.73 14.76 8.17
C CYS A 11 20.72 14.63 9.70
N ASP A 12 21.13 13.47 10.23
CA ASP A 12 21.18 13.24 11.68
C ASP A 12 22.44 13.83 12.31
N ARG A 13 23.55 13.90 11.57
CA ARG A 13 24.87 14.36 12.08
C ARG A 13 25.18 15.83 11.83
N TYR A 14 24.63 16.42 10.78
CA TYR A 14 25.00 17.78 10.35
C TYR A 14 23.81 18.72 10.36
N PRO A 15 24.05 20.04 10.60
CA PRO A 15 23.04 21.06 10.42
C PRO A 15 22.50 21.07 8.97
N MET A 16 21.24 21.38 8.77
CA MET A 16 20.62 21.39 7.44
C MET A 16 21.34 22.29 6.43
N ALA A 17 21.96 23.40 6.90
CA ALA A 17 22.75 24.28 6.04
C ALA A 17 24.01 23.59 5.44
N ASP A 18 24.55 22.61 6.13
CA ASP A 18 25.72 21.87 5.65
C ASP A 18 25.31 20.64 4.81
N VAL A 19 24.10 20.12 5.04
CA VAL A 19 23.55 18.99 4.29
C VAL A 19 23.23 19.36 2.83
N GLU A 20 22.73 20.57 2.58
CA GLU A 20 22.41 21.03 1.22
C GLU A 20 23.59 20.93 0.25
N PRO A 21 24.80 21.48 0.54
CA PRO A 21 25.94 21.35 -0.36
C PRO A 21 26.46 19.91 -0.49
N ILE A 22 26.29 19.06 0.53
CA ILE A 22 26.63 17.63 0.44
C ILE A 22 25.75 16.94 -0.59
N LEU A 23 24.43 17.14 -0.51
CA LEU A 23 23.47 16.56 -1.46
C LEU A 23 23.70 17.08 -2.89
N ASP A 24 24.00 18.37 -3.03
CA ASP A 24 24.32 18.97 -4.31
C ASP A 24 25.60 18.38 -4.93
N ASN A 25 26.60 18.11 -4.11
CA ASN A 25 27.84 17.47 -4.58
C ASN A 25 27.60 16.01 -5.00
N ILE A 26 26.80 15.23 -4.27
CA ILE A 26 26.40 13.90 -4.65
C ILE A 26 25.67 13.92 -6.01
N LYS A 27 24.69 14.82 -6.15
CA LYS A 27 23.95 15.02 -7.40
C LYS A 27 24.88 15.39 -8.57
N LYS A 28 25.77 16.40 -8.40
CA LYS A 28 26.70 16.85 -9.44
C LYS A 28 27.67 15.74 -9.85
N THR A 29 28.20 14.98 -8.88
CA THR A 29 29.08 13.84 -9.14
C THR A 29 28.35 12.76 -9.93
N GLY A 30 27.11 12.40 -9.52
CA GLY A 30 26.29 11.42 -10.24
C GLY A 30 26.03 11.83 -11.68
N PHE A 31 25.61 13.05 -11.94
CA PHE A 31 25.38 13.54 -13.30
C PHE A 31 26.66 13.62 -14.13
N HIS A 32 27.77 14.05 -13.52
CA HIS A 32 29.04 14.12 -14.22
C HIS A 32 29.49 12.75 -14.74
N TYR A 33 29.52 11.75 -13.86
CA TYR A 33 29.97 10.41 -14.25
C TYR A 33 28.96 9.67 -15.12
N ALA A 34 27.65 9.88 -14.93
CA ALA A 34 26.63 9.34 -15.83
C ALA A 34 26.79 9.89 -17.26
N THR A 35 27.13 11.19 -17.39
CA THR A 35 27.42 11.80 -18.69
C THR A 35 28.67 11.24 -19.33
N LEU A 36 29.75 11.05 -18.55
CA LEU A 36 31.01 10.45 -19.05
C LEU A 36 30.83 8.98 -19.43
N ALA A 37 30.03 8.22 -18.69
CA ALA A 37 29.75 6.82 -18.97
C ALA A 37 28.99 6.62 -20.29
N GLY A 38 28.18 7.61 -20.71
CA GLY A 38 27.45 7.57 -21.97
C GLY A 38 26.54 6.35 -22.10
N LEU A 39 25.85 5.96 -21.02
CA LEU A 39 24.98 4.78 -21.01
C LEU A 39 23.92 4.91 -22.10
N THR A 40 23.87 3.94 -22.99
CA THR A 40 22.90 3.85 -24.08
C THR A 40 22.11 2.54 -23.94
N VAL A 41 20.87 2.53 -24.43
CA VAL A 41 20.01 1.35 -24.42
C VAL A 41 19.75 0.89 -25.84
N SER A 42 20.00 -0.38 -26.09
CA SER A 42 19.65 -1.07 -27.34
C SER A 42 18.50 -2.04 -27.10
N VAL A 43 17.75 -2.35 -28.15
CA VAL A 43 16.73 -3.42 -28.13
C VAL A 43 17.35 -4.76 -27.73
N TRP A 44 18.62 -4.97 -28.05
CA TRP A 44 19.35 -6.20 -27.75
C TRP A 44 19.74 -6.34 -26.26
N ASP A 45 19.74 -5.24 -25.51
CA ASP A 45 20.01 -5.27 -24.08
C ASP A 45 18.85 -5.89 -23.27
N ALA A 46 17.67 -5.96 -23.87
CA ALA A 46 16.53 -6.70 -23.29
C ALA A 46 16.72 -8.21 -23.52
N VAL A 47 17.44 -8.88 -22.63
CA VAL A 47 17.78 -10.31 -22.76
C VAL A 47 16.56 -11.18 -22.46
N ILE A 48 16.18 -12.02 -23.42
CA ILE A 48 15.06 -12.96 -23.27
C ILE A 48 15.57 -14.21 -22.55
N PRO A 49 14.89 -14.67 -21.47
CA PRO A 49 15.29 -15.88 -20.75
C PRO A 49 15.27 -17.10 -21.67
N PRO A 50 16.32 -17.96 -21.65
CA PRO A 50 16.39 -19.12 -22.53
C PRO A 50 15.30 -20.17 -22.24
N HIS A 51 14.83 -20.26 -20.99
CA HIS A 51 13.78 -21.21 -20.58
C HIS A 51 12.35 -20.71 -20.84
N LYS A 52 12.18 -19.47 -21.36
CA LYS A 52 10.85 -18.93 -21.68
C LYS A 52 9.95 -19.91 -22.45
N PRO A 53 10.39 -20.60 -23.54
CA PRO A 53 9.52 -21.51 -24.26
C PRO A 53 9.03 -22.70 -23.40
N GLN A 54 9.88 -23.18 -22.49
CA GLN A 54 9.51 -24.30 -21.61
C GLN A 54 8.45 -23.86 -20.59
N LEU A 55 8.65 -22.72 -19.91
CA LEU A 55 7.68 -22.18 -18.94
C LEU A 55 6.32 -21.89 -19.59
N LEU A 56 6.34 -21.36 -20.81
CA LEU A 56 5.11 -21.12 -21.56
C LEU A 56 4.38 -22.42 -21.94
N GLN A 57 5.13 -23.49 -22.28
CA GLN A 57 4.54 -24.78 -22.61
C GLN A 57 3.94 -25.44 -21.38
N GLU A 58 4.64 -25.45 -20.24
CA GLU A 58 4.15 -25.99 -18.97
C GLU A 58 2.85 -25.27 -18.52
N ALA A 59 2.82 -23.94 -18.64
CA ALA A 59 1.61 -23.19 -18.33
C ALA A 59 0.46 -23.50 -19.30
N GLN A 60 0.76 -23.68 -20.59
CA GLN A 60 -0.24 -24.05 -21.59
C GLN A 60 -0.82 -25.44 -21.33
N ASP A 61 0.04 -26.41 -21.03
CA ASP A 61 -0.39 -27.79 -20.72
C ASP A 61 -1.31 -27.81 -19.48
N ARG A 62 -1.01 -26.99 -18.47
CA ARG A 62 -1.87 -26.82 -17.29
C ARG A 62 -3.22 -26.19 -17.63
N VAL A 63 -3.22 -25.16 -18.48
CA VAL A 63 -4.46 -24.51 -18.94
C VAL A 63 -5.32 -25.49 -19.77
N ASP A 64 -4.69 -26.32 -20.61
CA ASP A 64 -5.40 -27.33 -21.41
C ASP A 64 -6.05 -28.38 -20.49
N GLN A 65 -5.39 -28.82 -19.41
CA GLN A 65 -5.99 -29.68 -18.39
C GLN A 65 -7.20 -29.01 -17.67
N ILE A 66 -7.09 -27.72 -17.34
CA ILE A 66 -8.20 -26.97 -16.72
C ILE A 66 -9.40 -26.92 -17.67
N ASN A 67 -9.15 -26.71 -18.97
CA ASN A 67 -10.21 -26.71 -19.97
C ASN A 67 -10.84 -28.12 -20.16
N GLU A 68 -10.06 -29.20 -20.12
CA GLU A 68 -10.59 -30.58 -20.12
C GLU A 68 -11.50 -30.81 -18.91
N TYR A 69 -11.10 -30.41 -17.70
CA TYR A 69 -11.96 -30.53 -16.50
C TYR A 69 -13.25 -29.70 -16.61
N TYR A 70 -13.21 -28.57 -17.30
CA TYR A 70 -14.39 -27.78 -17.57
C TYR A 70 -15.32 -28.47 -18.59
N GLU A 71 -14.77 -29.03 -19.67
CA GLU A 71 -15.54 -29.78 -20.68
C GLU A 71 -16.18 -31.04 -20.09
N ASP A 72 -15.48 -31.70 -19.18
CA ASP A 72 -15.99 -32.85 -18.43
C ASP A 72 -17.03 -32.50 -17.35
N GLY A 73 -17.27 -31.19 -17.12
CA GLY A 73 -18.27 -30.73 -16.18
C GLY A 73 -17.84 -30.71 -14.71
N PHE A 74 -16.54 -30.87 -14.41
CA PHE A 74 -16.01 -30.81 -13.05
C PHE A 74 -15.85 -29.38 -12.53
N LEU A 75 -15.70 -28.40 -13.44
CA LEU A 75 -15.54 -26.99 -13.12
C LEU A 75 -16.66 -26.15 -13.69
N SER A 76 -17.07 -25.11 -12.98
CA SER A 76 -17.92 -24.06 -13.52
C SER A 76 -17.09 -23.09 -14.39
N GLU A 77 -17.73 -22.33 -15.28
CA GLU A 77 -17.08 -21.30 -16.11
C GLU A 77 -16.24 -20.33 -15.28
N ARG A 78 -16.77 -19.94 -14.12
CA ARG A 78 -16.08 -19.01 -13.23
C ARG A 78 -14.85 -19.63 -12.57
N GLU A 79 -14.91 -20.88 -12.17
CA GLU A 79 -13.77 -21.60 -11.59
C GLU A 79 -12.70 -21.82 -12.65
N ARG A 80 -13.08 -22.23 -13.86
CA ARG A 80 -12.18 -22.33 -15.00
C ARG A 80 -11.43 -21.02 -15.22
N HIS A 81 -12.15 -19.91 -15.31
CA HIS A 81 -11.56 -18.58 -15.51
C HIS A 81 -10.53 -18.23 -14.42
N VAL A 82 -10.88 -18.45 -13.14
CA VAL A 82 -9.99 -18.18 -12.01
C VAL A 82 -8.72 -19.05 -12.08
N GLU A 83 -8.86 -20.34 -12.37
CA GLU A 83 -7.72 -21.24 -12.45
C GLU A 83 -6.80 -20.94 -13.64
N VAL A 84 -7.36 -20.57 -14.79
CA VAL A 84 -6.60 -20.12 -15.96
C VAL A 84 -5.82 -18.84 -15.67
N VAL A 85 -6.47 -17.86 -15.04
CA VAL A 85 -5.80 -16.60 -14.63
C VAL A 85 -4.67 -16.88 -13.63
N ASN A 86 -4.89 -17.76 -12.66
CA ASN A 86 -3.87 -18.14 -11.69
C ASN A 86 -2.66 -18.80 -12.39
N ALA A 87 -2.90 -19.74 -13.29
CA ALA A 87 -1.84 -20.43 -14.02
C ALA A 87 -0.96 -19.47 -14.83
N TRP A 88 -1.56 -18.53 -15.54
CA TRP A 88 -0.81 -17.51 -16.29
C TRP A 88 -0.12 -16.46 -15.41
N THR A 89 -0.70 -16.13 -14.27
CA THR A 89 -0.07 -15.21 -13.30
C THR A 89 1.18 -15.84 -12.72
N GLU A 90 1.10 -17.11 -12.29
CA GLU A 90 2.24 -17.85 -11.77
C GLU A 90 3.38 -17.97 -12.81
N CYS A 91 3.05 -18.32 -14.05
CA CYS A 91 4.00 -18.35 -15.15
C CYS A 91 4.67 -16.98 -15.37
N THR A 92 3.89 -15.92 -15.33
CA THR A 92 4.37 -14.55 -15.52
C THR A 92 5.35 -14.12 -14.43
N ASP A 93 5.10 -14.51 -13.19
CA ASP A 93 5.95 -14.18 -12.04
C ASP A 93 7.24 -15.00 -12.02
N LEU A 94 7.15 -16.29 -12.34
CA LEU A 94 8.32 -17.17 -12.52
C LEU A 94 9.24 -16.63 -13.62
N LEU A 95 8.69 -16.31 -14.79
CA LEU A 95 9.44 -15.74 -15.89
C LEU A 95 10.07 -14.38 -15.53
N GLY A 96 9.35 -13.56 -14.75
CA GLY A 96 9.87 -12.29 -14.25
C GLY A 96 11.06 -12.43 -13.31
N SER A 97 11.04 -13.43 -12.43
CA SER A 97 12.14 -13.70 -11.49
C SER A 97 13.37 -14.29 -12.21
N GLU A 98 13.15 -15.23 -13.13
CA GLU A 98 14.24 -15.81 -13.93
C GLU A 98 14.92 -14.76 -14.82
N MET A 99 14.14 -13.88 -15.43
CA MET A 99 14.66 -12.79 -16.24
C MET A 99 15.62 -11.88 -15.46
N LEU A 100 15.27 -11.53 -14.21
CA LEU A 100 16.11 -10.66 -13.38
C LEU A 100 17.46 -11.30 -13.05
N THR A 101 17.49 -12.61 -12.84
CA THR A 101 18.74 -13.36 -12.58
C THR A 101 19.59 -13.56 -13.84
N GLY A 102 18.98 -13.47 -15.01
CA GLY A 102 19.64 -13.67 -16.30
C GLY A 102 20.35 -12.43 -16.86
N PHE A 103 20.15 -11.25 -16.28
CA PHE A 103 20.84 -10.04 -16.73
C PHE A 103 22.29 -10.02 -16.24
N ALA A 104 23.21 -9.59 -17.13
CA ALA A 104 24.58 -9.28 -16.73
C ALA A 104 24.61 -7.98 -15.91
N GLU A 105 25.50 -7.91 -14.92
CA GLU A 105 25.63 -6.72 -14.04
C GLU A 105 25.90 -5.41 -14.80
N ASN A 106 26.60 -5.49 -15.93
CA ASN A 106 26.93 -4.35 -16.80
C ASN A 106 25.87 -4.04 -17.85
N ASN A 107 24.72 -4.72 -17.83
CA ASN A 107 23.61 -4.44 -18.73
C ASN A 107 22.99 -3.07 -18.41
N PRO A 108 22.90 -2.11 -19.38
CA PRO A 108 22.41 -0.76 -19.09
C PRO A 108 20.98 -0.72 -18.55
N ILE A 109 20.10 -1.58 -19.03
CA ILE A 109 18.71 -1.66 -18.59
C ILE A 109 18.66 -2.17 -17.13
N TYR A 110 19.44 -3.22 -16.83
CA TYR A 110 19.54 -3.77 -15.47
C TYR A 110 20.12 -2.74 -14.50
N MET A 111 21.22 -2.08 -14.85
CA MET A 111 21.84 -1.04 -14.03
C MET A 111 20.88 0.08 -13.66
N MET A 112 20.05 0.56 -14.61
CA MET A 112 19.06 1.61 -14.36
C MET A 112 17.94 1.14 -13.43
N ALA A 113 17.49 -0.10 -13.56
CA ALA A 113 16.43 -0.65 -12.75
C ALA A 113 16.91 -1.04 -11.33
N ASP A 114 18.09 -1.66 -11.22
CA ASP A 114 18.68 -2.07 -9.95
C ASP A 114 19.06 -0.88 -9.08
N SER A 115 19.63 0.16 -9.67
CA SER A 115 19.93 1.42 -8.97
C SER A 115 18.66 2.17 -8.51
N GLY A 116 17.49 1.79 -8.99
CA GLY A 116 16.23 2.51 -8.72
C GLY A 116 16.10 3.85 -9.44
N ALA A 117 17.03 4.18 -10.36
CA ALA A 117 17.00 5.43 -11.10
C ALA A 117 15.80 5.49 -12.06
N ARG A 118 15.57 4.41 -12.82
CA ARG A 118 14.45 4.32 -13.76
C ARG A 118 14.13 2.85 -14.09
N GLY A 119 12.83 2.58 -14.23
CA GLY A 119 12.34 1.25 -14.56
C GLY A 119 11.91 0.44 -13.34
N SER A 120 10.94 -0.43 -13.57
CA SER A 120 10.45 -1.40 -12.57
C SER A 120 10.60 -2.82 -13.10
N LYS A 121 10.56 -3.80 -12.20
CA LYS A 121 10.54 -5.22 -12.56
C LYS A 121 9.46 -5.55 -13.59
N THR A 122 8.27 -4.98 -13.41
CA THR A 122 7.14 -5.16 -14.33
C THR A 122 7.41 -4.60 -15.72
N GLN A 123 8.07 -3.44 -15.83
CA GLN A 123 8.45 -2.86 -17.12
C GLN A 123 9.52 -3.69 -17.82
N LEU A 124 10.52 -4.18 -17.09
CA LEU A 124 11.54 -5.08 -17.64
C LEU A 124 10.91 -6.38 -18.16
N ARG A 125 9.97 -6.96 -17.39
CA ARG A 125 9.24 -8.17 -17.77
C ARG A 125 8.49 -7.98 -19.10
N GLN A 126 7.85 -6.84 -19.32
CA GLN A 126 7.17 -6.53 -20.57
C GLN A 126 8.15 -6.38 -21.76
N LEU A 127 9.39 -5.95 -21.51
CA LEU A 127 10.41 -5.78 -22.54
C LEU A 127 11.04 -7.10 -22.98
N ALA A 128 11.35 -8.00 -22.05
CA ALA A 128 12.16 -9.19 -22.30
C ALA A 128 11.50 -10.53 -21.89
N GLY A 129 10.53 -10.52 -20.99
CA GLY A 129 9.80 -11.71 -20.53
C GLY A 129 8.54 -11.99 -21.35
N MET A 130 7.39 -11.79 -20.73
CA MET A 130 6.08 -11.76 -21.39
C MET A 130 5.25 -10.58 -20.88
N ARG A 131 4.33 -10.09 -21.70
CA ARG A 131 3.45 -9.02 -21.27
C ARG A 131 2.42 -9.47 -20.23
N GLY A 132 1.88 -10.68 -20.41
CA GLY A 132 0.97 -11.33 -19.47
C GLY A 132 -0.51 -11.03 -19.75
N LEU A 133 -1.32 -11.18 -18.70
CA LEU A 133 -2.77 -10.98 -18.77
C LEU A 133 -3.12 -9.49 -18.85
N MET A 134 -4.17 -9.19 -19.61
CA MET A 134 -4.68 -7.83 -19.81
C MET A 134 -6.08 -7.71 -19.22
N ALA A 135 -6.41 -6.51 -18.73
CA ALA A 135 -7.76 -6.17 -18.35
C ALA A 135 -8.55 -5.64 -19.54
N ASP A 136 -9.81 -5.99 -19.62
CA ASP A 136 -10.76 -5.42 -20.59
C ASP A 136 -11.24 -4.02 -20.15
N MET A 137 -12.18 -3.43 -20.89
CA MET A 137 -12.74 -2.11 -20.57
C MET A 137 -13.60 -2.11 -19.30
N SER A 138 -14.16 -3.26 -18.92
CA SER A 138 -14.94 -3.42 -17.68
C SER A 138 -14.05 -3.60 -16.44
N GLY A 139 -12.80 -3.97 -16.65
CA GLY A 139 -11.82 -4.25 -15.58
C GLY A 139 -11.69 -5.73 -15.26
N GLU A 140 -12.40 -6.60 -15.95
CA GLU A 140 -12.22 -8.04 -15.84
C GLU A 140 -10.96 -8.48 -16.57
N THR A 141 -10.27 -9.49 -16.02
CA THR A 141 -9.06 -10.03 -16.63
C THR A 141 -9.44 -10.94 -17.81
N ILE A 142 -8.84 -10.68 -18.97
CA ILE A 142 -9.00 -11.53 -20.15
C ILE A 142 -8.16 -12.80 -19.93
N ASP A 143 -8.74 -13.99 -20.08
CA ASP A 143 -8.10 -15.29 -19.86
C ASP A 143 -7.09 -15.68 -20.97
N LEU A 144 -6.99 -14.89 -22.04
CA LEU A 144 -5.99 -15.03 -23.08
C LEU A 144 -4.77 -14.14 -22.82
N PRO A 145 -3.61 -14.71 -22.44
CA PRO A 145 -2.42 -13.92 -22.14
C PRO A 145 -1.68 -13.46 -23.39
N ILE A 146 -0.98 -12.35 -23.29
CA ILE A 146 0.01 -11.92 -24.29
C ILE A 146 1.33 -12.60 -23.94
N LYS A 147 1.68 -13.66 -24.68
CA LYS A 147 2.89 -14.47 -24.47
C LYS A 147 4.16 -13.77 -24.99
N ALA A 148 4.00 -12.92 -26.01
CA ALA A 148 5.10 -12.15 -26.57
C ALA A 148 5.54 -11.00 -25.64
N ASN A 149 6.76 -10.53 -25.87
CA ASN A 149 7.31 -9.32 -25.27
C ASN A 149 7.54 -8.25 -26.35
N PHE A 150 7.87 -7.03 -25.92
CA PHE A 150 8.08 -5.93 -26.88
C PHE A 150 9.32 -6.12 -27.76
N ARG A 151 10.33 -6.87 -27.30
CA ARG A 151 11.51 -7.18 -28.12
C ARG A 151 11.19 -8.13 -29.25
N GLU A 152 10.37 -9.16 -29.01
CA GLU A 152 9.93 -10.13 -30.03
C GLU A 152 8.93 -9.52 -31.01
N GLY A 153 8.16 -8.53 -30.53
CA GLY A 153 7.01 -7.99 -31.23
C GLY A 153 5.72 -8.76 -30.92
N LEU A 154 4.59 -8.08 -31.03
CA LEU A 154 3.27 -8.65 -30.74
C LEU A 154 2.62 -9.15 -32.04
N GLU A 155 1.91 -10.28 -31.96
CA GLU A 155 1.01 -10.71 -33.01
C GLU A 155 -0.21 -9.78 -33.14
N PRO A 156 -0.90 -9.74 -34.28
CA PRO A 156 -2.03 -8.84 -34.49
C PRO A 156 -3.12 -8.96 -33.43
N LEU A 157 -3.45 -10.17 -32.97
CA LEU A 157 -4.44 -10.41 -31.92
C LEU A 157 -3.92 -9.91 -30.56
N GLU A 158 -2.69 -10.23 -30.21
CA GLU A 158 -2.05 -9.75 -28.98
C GLU A 158 -1.97 -8.22 -28.93
N TYR A 159 -1.63 -7.59 -30.09
CA TYR A 159 -1.64 -6.15 -30.20
C TYR A 159 -3.04 -5.57 -29.97
N PHE A 160 -4.08 -6.18 -30.55
CA PHE A 160 -5.45 -5.73 -30.38
C PHE A 160 -5.90 -5.81 -28.91
N ILE A 161 -5.66 -6.95 -28.24
CA ILE A 161 -5.93 -7.13 -26.81
C ILE A 161 -5.18 -6.07 -25.98
N SER A 162 -3.92 -5.83 -26.30
CA SER A 162 -3.08 -4.81 -25.69
C SER A 162 -3.67 -3.40 -25.75
N THR A 163 -4.43 -3.07 -26.83
CA THR A 163 -5.04 -1.74 -26.99
C THR A 163 -6.18 -1.48 -26.00
N TYR A 164 -6.87 -2.51 -25.51
CA TYR A 164 -7.91 -2.36 -24.49
C TYR A 164 -7.32 -1.79 -23.19
N GLY A 165 -6.25 -2.41 -22.70
CA GLY A 165 -5.58 -1.95 -21.48
C GLY A 165 -4.98 -0.54 -21.64
N ALA A 166 -4.39 -0.23 -22.80
CA ALA A 166 -3.85 1.09 -23.07
C ALA A 166 -4.96 2.17 -23.11
N ARG A 167 -6.08 1.88 -23.79
CA ARG A 167 -7.23 2.80 -23.84
C ARG A 167 -7.85 3.00 -22.47
N LYS A 168 -8.06 1.93 -21.71
CA LYS A 168 -8.55 2.00 -20.33
C LYS A 168 -7.64 2.89 -19.46
N GLY A 169 -6.33 2.66 -19.48
CA GLY A 169 -5.38 3.47 -18.74
C GLY A 169 -5.44 4.95 -19.07
N LEU A 170 -5.61 5.33 -20.35
CA LEU A 170 -5.77 6.72 -20.75
C LEU A 170 -7.08 7.34 -20.25
N VAL A 171 -8.19 6.60 -20.31
CA VAL A 171 -9.50 7.06 -19.81
C VAL A 171 -9.49 7.19 -18.30
N ASP A 172 -9.00 6.17 -17.60
CA ASP A 172 -8.91 6.17 -16.13
C ASP A 172 -8.04 7.33 -15.63
N THR A 173 -6.91 7.58 -16.27
CA THR A 173 -6.05 8.71 -15.91
C THR A 173 -6.78 10.05 -16.07
N ALA A 174 -7.46 10.26 -17.20
CA ALA A 174 -8.18 11.50 -17.46
C ALA A 174 -9.30 11.74 -16.45
N SER A 175 -10.06 10.68 -16.09
CA SER A 175 -11.19 10.77 -15.15
C SER A 175 -10.69 10.95 -13.71
N HIS A 176 -9.80 10.10 -13.25
CA HIS A 176 -9.35 10.09 -11.85
C HIS A 176 -8.46 11.29 -11.49
N THR A 177 -7.82 11.96 -12.45
CA THR A 177 -7.11 13.21 -12.18
C THR A 177 -8.08 14.29 -11.67
N SER A 178 -9.25 14.40 -12.27
CA SER A 178 -10.30 15.31 -11.81
C SER A 178 -10.83 14.93 -10.42
N ASP A 179 -11.07 13.64 -10.19
CA ASP A 179 -11.57 13.13 -8.90
C ASP A 179 -10.58 13.36 -7.76
N SER A 180 -9.29 13.13 -8.01
CA SER A 180 -8.20 13.41 -7.06
C SER A 180 -8.11 14.88 -6.72
N GLY A 181 -8.22 15.77 -7.73
CA GLY A 181 -8.25 17.22 -7.51
C GLY A 181 -9.46 17.66 -6.69
N TYR A 182 -10.63 17.10 -6.96
CA TYR A 182 -11.85 17.40 -6.21
C TYR A 182 -11.78 16.89 -4.76
N LEU A 183 -11.23 15.70 -4.52
CA LEU A 183 -10.98 15.19 -3.17
C LEU A 183 -10.05 16.13 -2.40
N THR A 184 -8.91 16.49 -2.99
CA THR A 184 -7.94 17.39 -2.38
C THR A 184 -8.57 18.73 -2.00
N ARG A 185 -9.37 19.32 -2.91
CA ARG A 185 -10.09 20.57 -2.63
C ARG A 185 -11.02 20.45 -1.44
N ARG A 186 -11.84 19.38 -1.37
CA ARG A 186 -12.75 19.17 -0.22
C ARG A 186 -12.00 18.99 1.09
N LEU A 187 -10.88 18.25 1.08
CA LEU A 187 -10.03 18.10 2.25
C LEU A 187 -9.45 19.44 2.71
N VAL A 188 -8.98 20.29 1.79
CA VAL A 188 -8.48 21.63 2.10
C VAL A 188 -9.60 22.49 2.67
N ASP A 189 -10.79 22.51 2.06
CA ASP A 189 -11.92 23.31 2.51
C ASP A 189 -12.34 22.97 3.95
N VAL A 190 -12.27 21.68 4.35
CA VAL A 190 -12.59 21.23 5.71
C VAL A 190 -11.45 21.50 6.70
N ALA A 191 -10.20 21.32 6.27
CA ALA A 191 -9.05 21.36 7.16
C ALA A 191 -8.36 22.73 7.27
N GLN A 192 -8.75 23.74 6.47
CA GLN A 192 -8.08 25.04 6.43
C GLN A 192 -8.04 25.79 7.77
N ASP A 193 -9.02 25.55 8.63
CA ASP A 193 -9.11 26.19 9.96
C ASP A 193 -8.23 25.52 11.02
N VAL A 194 -7.63 24.36 10.70
CA VAL A 194 -6.72 23.66 11.60
C VAL A 194 -5.34 24.29 11.51
N ILE A 195 -5.10 25.24 12.41
CA ILE A 195 -3.88 26.06 12.49
C ILE A 195 -3.25 25.85 13.87
N VAL A 196 -1.93 25.91 13.97
CA VAL A 196 -1.22 25.91 15.26
C VAL A 196 -1.42 27.28 15.92
N ARG A 197 -2.13 27.32 17.05
CA ARG A 197 -2.53 28.60 17.66
C ARG A 197 -1.87 28.90 18.99
N GLU A 198 -1.40 27.89 19.70
CA GLU A 198 -0.79 28.02 21.03
C GLU A 198 0.38 27.05 21.20
N GLU A 199 1.25 27.30 22.16
CA GLU A 199 2.39 26.43 22.43
C GLU A 199 1.96 25.14 23.10
N ASP A 200 1.09 25.22 24.12
CA ASP A 200 0.66 24.09 24.92
C ASP A 200 -0.81 24.22 25.32
N CYS A 201 -1.61 23.23 25.04
CA CYS A 201 -3.02 23.15 25.43
C CYS A 201 -3.24 22.60 26.84
N GLY A 202 -2.19 22.17 27.54
CA GLY A 202 -2.28 21.63 28.89
C GLY A 202 -3.03 20.30 28.98
N THR A 203 -3.03 19.48 27.94
CA THR A 203 -3.68 18.16 27.98
C THR A 203 -2.95 17.23 28.96
N ASP A 204 -3.72 16.44 29.67
CA ASP A 204 -3.32 15.34 30.56
C ASP A 204 -3.53 13.97 29.91
N GLU A 205 -3.96 13.92 28.65
CA GLU A 205 -4.22 12.71 27.89
C GLU A 205 -3.12 12.47 26.87
N ALA A 206 -2.63 11.22 26.82
CA ALA A 206 -1.68 10.73 25.84
C ALA A 206 -2.23 9.54 25.06
N VAL A 207 -1.67 9.30 23.90
CA VAL A 207 -1.90 8.08 23.13
C VAL A 207 -0.69 7.18 23.26
N THR A 208 -0.95 5.90 23.53
CA THR A 208 0.10 4.89 23.66
C THR A 208 0.45 4.31 22.30
N TYR A 209 1.68 4.49 21.86
CA TYR A 209 2.20 3.97 20.59
C TYR A 209 3.15 2.81 20.84
N PRO A 210 3.07 1.71 20.06
CA PRO A 210 4.10 0.68 20.06
C PRO A 210 5.38 1.22 19.42
N LEU A 211 6.54 0.92 19.99
CA LEU A 211 7.84 1.30 19.41
C LEU A 211 8.16 0.51 18.13
N ILE A 212 7.64 -0.72 18.05
CA ILE A 212 7.74 -1.59 16.87
C ILE A 212 6.31 -1.95 16.47
N LYS A 213 5.92 -1.65 15.23
CA LYS A 213 4.59 -2.02 14.70
C LYS A 213 4.47 -3.53 14.52
N PRO A 214 3.27 -4.11 14.70
CA PRO A 214 3.04 -5.53 14.45
C PRO A 214 3.48 -5.93 13.03
N GLY A 215 4.30 -6.98 12.92
CA GLY A 215 4.84 -7.46 11.63
C GLY A 215 6.08 -6.73 11.12
N GLN A 216 6.59 -5.73 11.85
CA GLN A 216 7.86 -5.07 11.55
C GLN A 216 8.97 -5.51 12.51
N THR A 217 10.22 -5.43 12.06
CA THR A 217 11.42 -5.73 12.86
C THR A 217 12.19 -4.48 13.27
N SER A 218 11.85 -3.33 12.69
CA SER A 218 12.50 -2.04 12.97
C SER A 218 11.58 -1.13 13.78
N VAL A 219 12.19 -0.18 14.50
CA VAL A 219 11.46 0.86 15.24
C VAL A 219 10.62 1.74 14.31
N ASP A 220 9.50 2.22 14.86
CA ASP A 220 8.57 3.08 14.10
C ASP A 220 9.09 4.53 14.02
N THR A 221 9.66 4.89 12.88
CA THR A 221 10.19 6.22 12.63
C THR A 221 9.12 7.33 12.55
N ASP A 222 7.82 6.97 12.46
CA ASP A 222 6.71 7.94 12.46
C ASP A 222 6.54 8.62 13.83
N LEU A 223 7.20 8.11 14.86
CA LEU A 223 7.20 8.68 16.21
C LEU A 223 8.21 9.81 16.38
N ILE A 224 9.15 9.98 15.45
CA ILE A 224 10.16 11.05 15.49
C ILE A 224 9.46 12.43 15.38
N GLY A 225 9.90 13.37 16.21
CA GLY A 225 9.34 14.71 16.29
C GLY A 225 8.07 14.82 17.13
N ARG A 226 7.60 13.73 17.75
CA ARG A 226 6.46 13.77 18.68
C ARG A 226 6.89 14.08 20.10
N CYS A 227 6.02 14.78 20.84
CA CYS A 227 6.25 15.24 22.20
C CYS A 227 5.77 14.20 23.21
N THR A 228 6.55 13.94 24.27
CA THR A 228 6.16 13.11 25.39
C THR A 228 5.20 13.85 26.33
N LEU A 229 4.26 13.15 26.96
CA LEU A 229 3.40 13.73 28.00
C LEU A 229 4.08 13.68 29.36
N GLU A 230 4.67 12.54 29.71
CA GLU A 230 5.33 12.26 30.96
C GLU A 230 6.79 11.88 30.75
N ASP A 231 7.57 11.80 31.83
CA ASP A 231 8.94 11.32 31.78
C ASP A 231 8.97 9.87 31.32
N VAL A 232 9.72 9.60 30.25
CA VAL A 232 9.97 8.23 29.79
C VAL A 232 11.18 7.70 30.53
N CYS A 233 10.94 6.82 31.51
CA CYS A 233 11.98 6.28 32.38
C CYS A 233 12.36 4.84 31.98
N ASP A 234 13.61 4.47 32.20
CA ASP A 234 14.07 3.09 32.17
C ASP A 234 13.34 2.27 33.27
N PRO A 235 12.63 1.20 32.89
CA PRO A 235 11.91 0.37 33.86
C PRO A 235 12.84 -0.32 34.90
N ASN A 236 14.13 -0.45 34.61
CA ASN A 236 15.09 -1.14 35.48
C ASN A 236 15.84 -0.18 36.44
N THR A 237 16.27 0.99 35.90
CA THR A 237 17.11 1.93 36.62
C THR A 237 16.34 3.15 37.16
N GLY A 238 15.16 3.45 36.60
CA GLY A 238 14.40 4.66 36.88
C GLY A 238 15.02 5.94 36.31
N GLU A 239 16.05 5.83 35.48
CA GLU A 239 16.67 6.97 34.79
C GLU A 239 15.72 7.54 33.75
N VAL A 240 15.62 8.87 33.72
CA VAL A 240 14.79 9.56 32.70
C VAL A 240 15.52 9.55 31.36
N LEU A 241 14.99 8.82 30.40
CA LEU A 241 15.52 8.74 29.04
C LEU A 241 15.07 9.93 28.17
N ILE A 242 13.79 10.29 28.26
CA ILE A 242 13.21 11.48 27.62
C ILE A 242 12.35 12.20 28.65
N PRO A 243 12.62 13.47 28.95
CA PRO A 243 11.84 14.22 29.96
C PRO A 243 10.43 14.57 29.45
N ALA A 244 9.51 14.81 30.37
CA ALA A 244 8.16 15.27 30.08
C ALA A 244 8.17 16.55 29.23
N GLY A 245 7.39 16.57 28.17
CA GLY A 245 7.39 17.68 27.21
C GLY A 245 8.60 17.71 26.28
N GLY A 246 9.49 16.71 26.36
CA GLY A 246 10.57 16.50 25.40
C GLY A 246 10.08 15.91 24.08
N TYR A 247 10.94 15.91 23.07
CA TYR A 247 10.64 15.35 21.76
C TYR A 247 11.47 14.09 21.52
N VAL A 248 10.91 13.15 20.78
CA VAL A 248 11.69 12.05 20.20
C VAL A 248 12.50 12.62 19.04
N GLU A 249 13.81 12.76 19.18
CA GLU A 249 14.63 13.52 18.23
C GLU A 249 15.16 12.66 17.09
N SER A 250 15.45 11.39 17.37
CA SER A 250 16.13 10.52 16.41
C SER A 250 15.66 9.07 16.46
N LYS A 251 16.02 8.32 15.41
CA LYS A 251 15.85 6.86 15.39
C LYS A 251 16.64 6.18 16.52
N GLN A 252 17.79 6.74 16.86
CA GLN A 252 18.66 6.23 17.93
C GLN A 252 17.97 6.33 19.30
N ASP A 253 17.19 7.38 19.55
CA ASP A 253 16.40 7.49 20.78
C ASP A 253 15.36 6.37 20.88
N LEU A 254 14.67 6.07 19.78
CA LEU A 254 13.71 4.96 19.74
C LEU A 254 14.39 3.60 19.94
N GLU A 255 15.55 3.38 19.32
CA GLU A 255 16.36 2.17 19.49
C GLU A 255 16.82 2.02 20.95
N ARG A 256 17.28 3.10 21.58
CA ARG A 256 17.61 3.11 23.01
C ARG A 256 16.42 2.75 23.89
N LEU A 257 15.21 3.28 23.62
CA LEU A 257 14.01 2.91 24.38
C LEU A 257 13.73 1.41 24.30
N VAL A 258 13.90 0.81 23.12
CA VAL A 258 13.73 -0.64 22.91
C VAL A 258 14.83 -1.44 23.64
N GLU A 259 16.09 -0.99 23.61
CA GLU A 259 17.22 -1.62 24.32
C GLU A 259 17.00 -1.63 25.84
N HIS A 260 16.38 -0.58 26.39
CA HIS A 260 15.97 -0.52 27.81
C HIS A 260 14.71 -1.33 28.14
N GLY A 261 14.16 -2.09 27.17
CA GLY A 261 13.04 -3.02 27.37
C GLY A 261 11.66 -2.38 27.30
N LEU A 262 11.54 -1.15 26.80
CA LEU A 262 10.26 -0.49 26.56
C LEU A 262 9.64 -1.02 25.26
N ALA A 263 8.38 -1.48 25.32
CA ALA A 263 7.63 -1.92 24.14
C ALA A 263 6.72 -0.82 23.57
N LYS A 264 6.34 0.15 24.42
CA LYS A 264 5.38 1.21 24.10
C LYS A 264 5.81 2.52 24.74
N VAL A 265 5.38 3.62 24.18
CA VAL A 265 5.62 4.98 24.68
C VAL A 265 4.33 5.79 24.64
N GLN A 266 4.15 6.68 25.63
CA GLN A 266 3.01 7.61 25.71
C GLN A 266 3.40 8.95 25.12
N LEU A 267 2.77 9.31 24.00
CA LEU A 267 3.05 10.56 23.28
C LEU A 267 1.79 11.41 23.17
N ARG A 268 1.98 12.70 23.12
CA ARG A 268 0.91 13.65 22.81
C ARG A 268 0.44 13.46 21.36
N ALA A 269 -0.85 13.58 21.13
CA ALA A 269 -1.46 13.41 19.82
C ALA A 269 -2.45 14.55 19.52
N LEU A 270 -2.73 14.73 18.22
CA LEU A 270 -3.73 15.72 17.80
C LEU A 270 -5.14 15.37 18.27
N LEU A 271 -5.46 14.08 18.41
CA LEU A 271 -6.78 13.61 18.82
C LEU A 271 -7.10 13.92 20.29
N THR A 272 -6.08 14.08 21.13
CA THR A 272 -6.21 14.41 22.56
C THR A 272 -5.90 15.88 22.87
N CYS A 273 -5.74 16.70 21.81
CA CYS A 273 -5.46 18.12 21.97
C CYS A 273 -6.69 18.87 22.50
N LYS A 274 -6.53 19.57 23.62
CA LYS A 274 -7.59 20.38 24.29
C LYS A 274 -7.71 21.80 23.74
N SER A 275 -6.95 22.17 22.71
CA SER A 275 -7.07 23.49 22.05
C SER A 275 -8.46 23.69 21.51
N LYS A 276 -9.07 24.84 21.82
CA LYS A 276 -10.47 25.12 21.44
C LYS A 276 -10.64 25.31 19.92
N TYR A 277 -9.65 25.89 19.25
CA TYR A 277 -9.64 26.14 17.82
C TYR A 277 -8.26 25.77 17.26
N GLY A 278 -8.23 24.87 16.30
CA GLY A 278 -6.97 24.38 15.74
C GLY A 278 -6.26 23.40 16.67
N VAL A 279 -4.95 23.49 16.78
CA VAL A 279 -4.08 22.58 17.54
C VAL A 279 -2.98 23.35 18.25
N CYS A 280 -2.36 22.74 19.28
CA CYS A 280 -1.19 23.31 19.90
C CYS A 280 0.12 22.73 19.33
N GLN A 281 1.22 23.46 19.49
CA GLN A 281 2.55 23.10 19.02
C GLN A 281 3.02 21.74 19.57
N LYS A 282 2.88 21.50 20.87
CA LYS A 282 3.33 20.25 21.49
C LYS A 282 2.53 19.01 21.05
N CYS A 283 1.22 19.13 20.81
CA CYS A 283 0.41 18.02 20.33
C CYS A 283 0.67 17.70 18.84
N TYR A 284 1.03 18.72 18.05
CA TYR A 284 1.43 18.51 16.66
C TYR A 284 2.83 17.91 16.57
N GLY A 285 3.78 18.49 17.31
CA GLY A 285 5.17 18.07 17.29
C GLY A 285 6.05 18.90 16.34
N TRP A 286 6.98 18.23 15.67
CA TRP A 286 7.94 18.87 14.78
C TRP A 286 7.36 19.18 13.39
N ASP A 287 7.85 20.27 12.83
CA ASP A 287 7.84 20.49 11.40
C ASP A 287 8.95 19.63 10.77
N LEU A 288 8.57 18.65 9.98
CA LEU A 288 9.49 17.67 9.39
C LEU A 288 10.48 18.32 8.40
N SER A 289 10.15 19.49 7.85
CA SER A 289 11.05 20.21 6.93
C SER A 289 12.24 20.84 7.64
N THR A 290 12.02 21.34 8.87
CA THR A 290 13.03 22.05 9.66
C THR A 290 13.61 21.23 10.79
N ARG A 291 12.99 20.06 11.13
CA ARG A 291 13.29 19.23 12.30
C ARG A 291 13.27 20.05 13.62
N ARG A 292 12.34 20.97 13.74
CA ARG A 292 12.11 21.80 14.92
C ARG A 292 10.63 21.84 15.26
N PRO A 293 10.26 22.19 16.51
CA PRO A 293 8.86 22.40 16.85
C PRO A 293 8.18 23.33 15.83
N VAL A 294 6.98 22.95 15.40
CA VAL A 294 6.22 23.70 14.40
C VAL A 294 5.96 25.13 14.86
N ASN A 295 6.03 26.10 13.96
CA ASN A 295 5.77 27.50 14.30
C ASN A 295 4.29 27.76 14.56
N ILE A 296 3.99 28.65 15.51
CA ILE A 296 2.63 29.14 15.72
C ILE A 296 2.18 29.90 14.46
N GLY A 297 0.95 29.65 14.03
CA GLY A 297 0.37 30.22 12.80
C GLY A 297 0.51 29.30 11.58
N THR A 298 1.20 28.16 11.69
CA THR A 298 1.32 27.20 10.57
C THR A 298 -0.02 26.52 10.31
N ALA A 299 -0.46 26.52 9.04
CA ALA A 299 -1.72 25.91 8.61
C ALA A 299 -1.53 24.39 8.36
N VAL A 300 -1.40 23.63 9.43
CA VAL A 300 -1.11 22.19 9.39
C VAL A 300 -2.21 21.36 8.74
N GLY A 301 -3.45 21.83 8.80
CA GLY A 301 -4.58 21.17 8.14
C GLY A 301 -4.47 21.21 6.61
N ILE A 302 -4.02 22.33 6.04
CA ILE A 302 -3.77 22.46 4.59
C ILE A 302 -2.61 21.53 4.19
N ILE A 303 -1.53 21.50 4.98
CA ILE A 303 -0.39 20.61 4.74
C ILE A 303 -0.84 19.15 4.72
N ALA A 304 -1.66 18.73 5.69
CA ALA A 304 -2.22 17.39 5.75
C ALA A 304 -3.10 17.06 4.51
N ALA A 305 -4.01 17.96 4.14
CA ALA A 305 -4.88 17.79 3.00
C ALA A 305 -4.09 17.65 1.68
N GLN A 306 -3.07 18.48 1.49
CA GLN A 306 -2.19 18.42 0.32
C GLN A 306 -1.34 17.14 0.31
N SER A 307 -0.84 16.70 1.47
CA SER A 307 -0.05 15.46 1.59
C SER A 307 -0.90 14.20 1.31
N ILE A 308 -2.20 14.24 1.58
CA ILE A 308 -3.14 13.16 1.23
C ILE A 308 -3.51 13.22 -0.25
N GLY A 309 -3.69 14.41 -0.80
CA GLY A 309 -4.13 14.60 -2.19
C GLY A 309 -3.04 14.39 -3.24
N GLU A 310 -1.79 14.75 -2.94
CA GLU A 310 -0.67 14.62 -3.88
C GLU A 310 -0.46 13.18 -4.37
N PRO A 311 -0.36 12.15 -3.49
CA PRO A 311 -0.23 10.78 -3.94
C PRO A 311 -1.41 10.28 -4.79
N GLY A 312 -2.63 10.79 -4.54
CA GLY A 312 -3.80 10.47 -5.36
C GLY A 312 -3.61 10.86 -6.82
N THR A 313 -3.06 12.04 -7.08
CA THR A 313 -2.76 12.51 -8.44
C THR A 313 -1.63 11.68 -9.09
N GLN A 314 -0.57 11.35 -8.34
CA GLN A 314 0.52 10.51 -8.87
C GLN A 314 0.07 9.07 -9.13
N LEU A 315 -0.79 8.49 -8.30
CA LEU A 315 -1.36 7.16 -8.48
C LEU A 315 -2.14 7.07 -9.80
N THR A 316 -2.95 8.08 -10.11
CA THR A 316 -3.68 8.14 -11.39
C THR A 316 -2.74 8.23 -12.60
N MET A 317 -1.61 8.93 -12.49
CA MET A 317 -0.63 8.99 -13.58
C MET A 317 0.15 7.68 -13.77
N ARG A 318 0.36 6.87 -12.72
CA ARG A 318 1.09 5.59 -12.81
C ARG A 318 0.33 4.52 -13.58
N THR A 319 -1.00 4.60 -13.68
CA THR A 319 -1.81 3.63 -14.44
C THR A 319 -1.46 3.62 -15.93
N ILE A 320 -1.04 4.74 -16.51
CA ILE A 320 -0.55 4.80 -17.89
C ILE A 320 0.68 3.91 -18.09
N HIS A 321 1.57 3.88 -17.09
CA HIS A 321 2.85 3.17 -17.20
C HIS A 321 2.73 1.65 -16.99
N SER A 322 1.66 1.17 -16.37
CA SER A 322 1.37 -0.28 -16.25
C SER A 322 0.79 -0.87 -17.54
N GLY A 323 0.22 -0.03 -18.41
CA GLY A 323 -0.26 -0.42 -19.72
C GLY A 323 -1.48 -1.36 -19.71
N GLY A 324 -2.24 -1.37 -18.61
CA GLY A 324 -3.44 -2.22 -18.44
C GLY A 324 -3.14 -3.69 -18.17
N VAL A 325 -1.91 -4.03 -17.78
CA VAL A 325 -1.57 -5.39 -17.33
C VAL A 325 -2.33 -5.70 -16.05
N ALA A 326 -3.06 -6.82 -16.01
CA ALA A 326 -3.73 -7.30 -14.82
C ALA A 326 -2.69 -7.71 -13.75
N GLY A 327 -2.87 -7.26 -12.53
CA GLY A 327 -1.96 -7.57 -11.41
C GLY A 327 -2.59 -7.25 -10.07
N ALA A 328 -2.00 -7.78 -9.00
CA ALA A 328 -2.48 -7.61 -7.64
C ALA A 328 -2.48 -6.15 -7.15
N ASP A 329 -1.67 -5.29 -7.77
CA ASP A 329 -1.53 -3.87 -7.42
C ASP A 329 -2.35 -2.98 -8.38
N ASP A 330 -3.65 -3.20 -8.46
CA ASP A 330 -4.52 -2.26 -9.18
C ASP A 330 -4.65 -0.96 -8.37
N ILE A 331 -3.70 -0.07 -8.62
CA ILE A 331 -3.56 1.24 -7.99
C ILE A 331 -4.80 2.12 -8.27
N THR A 332 -5.58 1.81 -9.31
CA THR A 332 -6.81 2.54 -9.64
C THR A 332 -7.89 2.38 -8.58
N GLN A 333 -7.87 1.29 -7.80
CA GLN A 333 -8.77 1.07 -6.68
C GLN A 333 -8.36 1.88 -5.43
N GLY A 334 -7.14 2.38 -5.36
CA GLY A 334 -6.64 3.15 -4.21
C GLY A 334 -7.38 4.47 -4.01
N LEU A 335 -7.55 5.27 -5.06
CA LEU A 335 -8.22 6.58 -4.95
C LEU A 335 -9.69 6.48 -4.52
N PRO A 336 -10.53 5.59 -5.09
CA PRO A 336 -11.90 5.37 -4.58
C PRO A 336 -11.93 4.91 -3.13
N THR A 337 -10.97 4.11 -2.68
CA THR A 337 -10.88 3.65 -1.30
C THR A 337 -10.53 4.80 -0.36
N VAL A 338 -9.54 5.62 -0.70
CA VAL A 338 -9.18 6.83 0.07
C VAL A 338 -10.35 7.81 0.12
N ALA A 339 -11.01 8.07 -1.02
CA ALA A 339 -12.18 8.95 -1.05
C ALA A 339 -13.30 8.46 -0.11
N ARG A 340 -13.55 7.14 -0.07
CA ARG A 340 -14.54 6.55 0.85
C ARG A 340 -14.21 6.71 2.33
N MET A 341 -12.92 6.69 2.69
CA MET A 341 -12.50 6.92 4.09
C MET A 341 -12.92 8.31 4.57
N PHE A 342 -12.93 9.29 3.67
CA PHE A 342 -13.28 10.68 3.98
C PHE A 342 -14.75 11.02 3.67
N ASP A 343 -15.35 10.36 2.68
CA ASP A 343 -16.76 10.58 2.31
C ASP A 343 -17.70 9.84 3.27
N VAL A 344 -18.29 10.57 4.20
CA VAL A 344 -19.31 10.07 5.13
C VAL A 344 -20.68 10.03 4.42
N VAL A 345 -20.78 9.38 3.25
CA VAL A 345 -22.01 9.34 2.46
C VAL A 345 -22.88 8.16 2.91
N GLY A 346 -24.15 8.46 3.21
CA GLY A 346 -25.12 7.49 3.76
C GLY A 346 -25.64 6.44 2.78
N ASN A 347 -25.51 6.66 1.47
CA ASN A 347 -25.99 5.73 0.43
C ASN A 347 -24.83 5.36 -0.48
N VAL A 348 -24.22 4.25 -0.19
CA VAL A 348 -23.25 3.63 -1.09
C VAL A 348 -24.02 2.99 -2.25
N ASN A 349 -23.67 3.34 -3.48
CA ASN A 349 -24.33 2.75 -4.64
C ASN A 349 -23.75 1.33 -4.86
N GLU A 350 -24.42 0.33 -4.30
CA GLU A 350 -24.03 -1.09 -4.38
C GLU A 350 -23.79 -1.58 -5.82
N LYS A 351 -24.43 -0.95 -6.80
CA LYS A 351 -24.22 -1.29 -8.21
C LYS A 351 -22.82 -0.95 -8.72
N ILE A 352 -22.15 0.03 -8.09
CA ILE A 352 -20.80 0.46 -8.47
C ILE A 352 -19.72 -0.26 -7.65
N LEU A 353 -20.02 -0.58 -6.38
CA LEU A 353 -19.04 -1.06 -5.41
C LEU A 353 -19.22 -2.54 -5.05
N GLY A 354 -20.26 -3.18 -5.55
CA GLY A 354 -20.65 -4.52 -5.12
C GLY A 354 -21.28 -4.52 -3.72
N ARG A 355 -21.33 -5.69 -3.11
CA ARG A 355 -21.90 -5.88 -1.78
C ARG A 355 -20.96 -5.35 -0.70
N GLU A 356 -21.54 -4.80 0.37
CA GLU A 356 -20.83 -4.48 1.60
C GLU A 356 -20.29 -5.76 2.26
N ALA A 357 -19.07 -5.68 2.77
CA ALA A 357 -18.44 -6.77 3.51
C ALA A 357 -19.05 -6.88 4.90
N ASP A 358 -19.29 -8.10 5.34
CA ASP A 358 -19.66 -8.35 6.73
C ASP A 358 -18.39 -8.34 7.60
N LEU A 359 -18.38 -7.50 8.62
CA LEU A 359 -17.31 -7.39 9.61
C LEU A 359 -17.70 -8.10 10.89
N ALA A 360 -16.72 -8.63 11.63
CA ALA A 360 -16.97 -9.17 12.96
C ALA A 360 -17.39 -8.04 13.92
N PRO A 361 -18.60 -8.05 14.47
CA PRO A 361 -19.05 -7.00 15.38
C PRO A 361 -18.34 -7.08 16.74
N VAL A 362 -17.90 -8.26 17.14
CA VAL A 362 -17.22 -8.54 18.41
C VAL A 362 -16.09 -9.56 18.21
N SER A 363 -15.17 -9.60 19.14
CA SER A 363 -14.11 -10.62 19.16
C SER A 363 -14.62 -11.94 19.77
N GLY A 364 -14.24 -13.07 19.18
CA GLY A 364 -14.65 -14.40 19.65
C GLY A 364 -14.35 -15.48 18.63
N VAL A 365 -14.96 -16.65 18.78
CA VAL A 365 -14.84 -17.77 17.85
C VAL A 365 -16.02 -17.73 16.88
N LEU A 366 -15.74 -17.66 15.57
CA LEU A 366 -16.76 -17.62 14.53
C LEU A 366 -17.21 -19.02 14.15
N HIS A 367 -18.50 -19.28 14.23
CA HIS A 367 -19.14 -20.48 13.71
C HIS A 367 -19.98 -20.16 12.47
N ILE A 368 -19.80 -20.98 11.42
CA ILE A 368 -20.46 -20.83 10.12
C ILE A 368 -21.36 -22.05 9.90
N THR A 369 -22.65 -21.87 9.94
CA THR A 369 -23.62 -22.94 9.70
C THR A 369 -24.33 -22.70 8.36
N PRO A 370 -24.19 -23.61 7.36
CA PRO A 370 -24.88 -23.45 6.10
C PRO A 370 -26.39 -23.78 6.25
N GLU A 371 -27.23 -22.90 5.77
CA GLU A 371 -28.68 -23.09 5.58
C GLU A 371 -28.98 -23.14 4.07
N THR A 372 -30.21 -23.43 3.66
CA THR A 372 -30.57 -23.66 2.25
C THR A 372 -30.28 -22.49 1.32
N THR A 373 -30.45 -21.25 1.78
CA THR A 373 -30.29 -20.00 1.00
C THR A 373 -29.34 -19.01 1.63
N GLU A 374 -28.89 -19.27 2.87
CA GLU A 374 -28.11 -18.35 3.68
C GLU A 374 -27.05 -19.12 4.49
N TYR A 375 -26.05 -18.41 4.99
CA TYR A 375 -25.17 -18.88 6.06
C TYR A 375 -25.58 -18.21 7.36
N LEU A 376 -25.70 -18.97 8.43
CA LEU A 376 -25.88 -18.45 9.78
C LEU A 376 -24.49 -18.29 10.41
N LEU A 377 -24.12 -17.06 10.73
CA LEU A 377 -22.86 -16.70 11.39
C LEU A 377 -23.12 -16.47 12.86
N ARG A 378 -22.32 -17.09 13.73
CA ARG A 378 -22.36 -16.91 15.18
C ARG A 378 -20.99 -16.63 15.73
N ILE A 379 -20.87 -15.66 16.58
CA ILE A 379 -19.64 -15.46 17.37
C ILE A 379 -19.92 -15.89 18.80
N VAL A 380 -19.15 -16.86 19.28
CA VAL A 380 -19.22 -17.36 20.65
C VAL A 380 -18.06 -16.86 21.46
N ASP A 381 -18.24 -16.83 22.77
CA ASP A 381 -17.19 -16.43 23.70
C ASP A 381 -16.00 -17.41 23.62
N ALA A 382 -14.79 -16.91 23.61
CA ALA A 382 -13.58 -17.73 23.53
C ALA A 382 -13.39 -18.62 24.79
N ASP A 383 -13.90 -18.16 25.94
CA ASP A 383 -13.80 -18.87 27.24
C ASP A 383 -15.03 -19.75 27.53
N ASP A 384 -16.19 -19.45 26.91
CA ASP A 384 -17.45 -20.21 27.10
C ASP A 384 -18.16 -20.43 25.75
N ALA A 385 -17.88 -21.55 25.12
CA ALA A 385 -18.45 -21.94 23.82
C ALA A 385 -19.99 -22.09 23.84
N SER A 386 -20.64 -22.11 24.99
CA SER A 386 -22.10 -22.15 25.10
C SER A 386 -22.74 -20.77 24.98
N ARG A 387 -21.93 -19.70 25.15
CA ARG A 387 -22.39 -18.32 25.13
C ARG A 387 -22.24 -17.70 23.76
N VAL A 388 -23.35 -17.62 23.02
CA VAL A 388 -23.42 -16.85 21.75
C VAL A 388 -23.44 -15.35 22.11
N ILE A 389 -22.46 -14.61 21.60
CA ILE A 389 -22.34 -13.16 21.81
C ILE A 389 -23.14 -12.43 20.73
N GLU A 390 -23.01 -12.85 19.46
CA GLU A 390 -23.68 -12.21 18.31
C GLU A 390 -24.06 -13.27 17.27
N GLU A 391 -25.18 -13.04 16.57
CA GLU A 391 -25.69 -13.93 15.53
C GLU A 391 -26.31 -13.11 14.40
N TRP A 392 -25.93 -13.42 13.14
CA TRP A 392 -26.55 -12.81 11.95
C TRP A 392 -26.50 -13.74 10.74
N ARG A 393 -27.22 -13.39 9.68
CA ARG A 393 -27.31 -14.18 8.46
C ARG A 393 -26.75 -13.46 7.26
N VAL A 394 -26.08 -14.21 6.40
CA VAL A 394 -25.54 -13.73 5.13
C VAL A 394 -26.01 -14.64 3.99
N PRO A 395 -26.35 -14.12 2.81
CA PRO A 395 -26.79 -14.95 1.68
C PRO A 395 -25.75 -15.99 1.27
N ALA A 396 -26.18 -17.17 0.80
CA ALA A 396 -25.31 -18.25 0.35
C ALA A 396 -24.40 -17.87 -0.84
N SER A 397 -24.70 -16.78 -1.55
CA SER A 397 -23.87 -16.25 -2.64
C SER A 397 -22.62 -15.53 -2.18
N VAL A 398 -22.45 -15.31 -0.87
CA VAL A 398 -21.32 -14.59 -0.29
C VAL A 398 -20.07 -15.46 -0.28
N ARG A 399 -18.92 -14.83 -0.52
CA ARG A 399 -17.61 -15.48 -0.38
C ARG A 399 -16.94 -14.99 0.90
N PHE A 400 -16.41 -15.92 1.64
CA PHE A 400 -15.59 -15.62 2.81
C PHE A 400 -14.19 -15.15 2.40
N MET A 401 -13.55 -14.39 3.29
CA MET A 401 -12.14 -14.02 3.11
C MET A 401 -11.24 -15.26 3.25
N PRO A 402 -10.07 -15.28 2.59
CA PRO A 402 -9.10 -16.35 2.79
C PRO A 402 -8.74 -16.51 4.27
N GLY A 403 -8.78 -17.76 4.77
CA GLY A 403 -8.51 -18.05 6.19
C GLY A 403 -9.72 -17.93 7.13
N ILE A 404 -10.90 -17.54 6.65
CA ILE A 404 -12.14 -17.55 7.42
C ILE A 404 -12.83 -18.90 7.19
N GLU A 405 -12.75 -19.76 8.20
CA GLU A 405 -13.37 -21.09 8.26
C GLU A 405 -14.18 -21.22 9.56
N ASP A 406 -14.99 -22.28 9.64
CA ASP A 406 -15.75 -22.56 10.88
C ASP A 406 -14.80 -22.83 12.04
N GLY A 407 -15.03 -22.17 13.18
CA GLY A 407 -14.20 -22.26 14.38
C GLY A 407 -12.99 -21.31 14.40
N VAL A 408 -12.84 -20.39 13.46
CA VAL A 408 -11.73 -19.43 13.46
C VAL A 408 -11.95 -18.34 14.52
N VAL A 409 -10.87 -17.91 15.17
CA VAL A 409 -10.89 -16.77 16.11
C VAL A 409 -10.84 -15.47 15.31
N VAL A 410 -11.84 -14.63 15.49
CA VAL A 410 -11.95 -13.31 14.86
C VAL A 410 -11.88 -12.20 15.90
N ARG A 411 -11.39 -11.04 15.51
CA ARG A 411 -11.41 -9.81 16.33
C ARG A 411 -12.49 -8.88 15.83
N ALA A 412 -13.02 -8.04 16.71
CA ALA A 412 -13.94 -6.99 16.31
C ALA A 412 -13.32 -6.14 15.20
N GLY A 413 -14.05 -5.97 14.10
CA GLY A 413 -13.61 -5.26 12.90
C GLY A 413 -12.93 -6.13 11.83
N ASP A 414 -12.63 -7.41 12.11
CA ASP A 414 -12.08 -8.31 11.09
C ASP A 414 -13.10 -8.54 9.97
N GLN A 415 -12.64 -8.49 8.72
CA GLN A 415 -13.47 -8.72 7.55
C GLN A 415 -13.73 -10.21 7.38
N ILE A 416 -15.00 -10.61 7.45
CA ILE A 416 -15.45 -12.01 7.33
C ILE A 416 -15.75 -12.35 5.87
N THR A 417 -16.47 -11.49 5.18
CA THR A 417 -16.93 -11.75 3.80
C THR A 417 -16.24 -10.82 2.80
N ARG A 418 -16.10 -11.27 1.56
CA ARG A 418 -15.59 -10.42 0.48
C ARG A 418 -16.59 -9.34 0.13
N GLY A 419 -16.12 -8.12 0.04
CA GLY A 419 -16.91 -6.95 -0.29
C GLY A 419 -16.16 -5.67 0.04
N PHE A 420 -16.79 -4.52 -0.14
CA PHE A 420 -16.19 -3.26 0.30
C PHE A 420 -16.43 -3.07 1.81
N VAL A 421 -15.41 -2.58 2.51
CA VAL A 421 -15.52 -2.28 3.94
C VAL A 421 -16.15 -0.91 4.14
N ASN A 422 -17.23 -0.86 4.91
CA ASN A 422 -17.85 0.39 5.33
C ASN A 422 -17.14 0.89 6.59
N PHE A 423 -16.28 1.89 6.45
CA PHE A 423 -15.48 2.42 7.56
C PHE A 423 -16.31 3.08 8.68
N ARG A 424 -17.62 3.31 8.48
CA ARG A 424 -18.52 3.72 9.56
C ARG A 424 -18.75 2.63 10.60
N MET A 425 -18.64 1.36 10.20
CA MET A 425 -18.83 0.22 11.10
C MET A 425 -17.61 -0.02 12.00
N LEU A 426 -16.46 0.58 11.68
CA LEU A 426 -15.21 0.49 12.45
C LEU A 426 -15.07 1.60 13.50
N ARG A 427 -16.03 2.50 13.63
CA ARG A 427 -16.12 3.51 14.68
C ARG A 427 -16.97 2.97 15.83
#